data_4e081cf98f5f35d4f8078beb3b21f2a7
#
_entry.id   4e081cf98f5f35d4f8078beb3b21f2a7
#
_cell.length_a   1.000
_cell.length_b   1.000
_cell.length_c   1.000
_cell.angle_alpha   90.00
_cell.angle_beta   90.00
_cell.angle_gamma   90.00
#
_symmetry.space_group_name_H-M   'P 1'
#
loop_
_entity.id
_entity.type
_entity.pdbx_description
1 polymer ?
#
loop_
_entity_poly.entity_id
_entity_poly.type
_entity_poly.pdbx_seq_one_letter_code
_entity_poly.pdbx_strand_id
1 'polypeptide(L)'
;TRKESSAASDVYKRQALALGLKPIVVVNKVDRPGARIDYVVNATFELFDKLGATEEQLDFPVVYASGLSGYAGLTPEVREGTMAPLFETVLKYVPIRDEDPEGPLQFQISSIDYNSYVGKIGVGRISRGTVKAGQAVVCQNGPDGTPFNGRVNQVLKFQGLERVQVDQAASGDIVLINGIEDLAIGTTVCSPDKVEPLPMLKVDEPTLTMNFMVNTSPLAGREGKFITSRQIRDRLHRELKSNMALRVSDTDDDTVFEVSGRGELHLTILIENMRREGYELAVSRPRVVFHEEDGVKMEPFENLTVDVEDTTQGSVMEELGKRKGELQDMVSDGKGRTRLEYRIPARGLIGFQGDFLTMTRGTGLMSHTFDAYGPMKEGMVGERHNGVLISQDDGEAVAYALWKLQDRGRMFVVPGDALYEGMVIGIHSRDNDLIVNPIKGKQLTNVRASGTDEAVRLVPAIQMSLEYAVEFIAEDELVEVTPKSIRIRKRYLKEHERKKASRETVA
;
A
#
# COMPACT_ATOMS: atom_id res chain seq x y z
N THR A 1 -0.43 9.29 12.00
CA THR A 1 -0.45 9.65 10.56
C THR A 1 0.60 10.68 10.14
N ARG A 2 1.24 11.43 11.05
CA ARG A 2 2.27 12.43 10.71
C ARG A 2 3.71 11.91 10.76
N LYS A 3 3.96 10.73 11.35
CA LYS A 3 5.32 10.16 11.51
C LYS A 3 5.67 9.11 10.45
N GLU A 4 4.70 8.41 9.90
CA GLU A 4 4.92 7.39 8.85
C GLU A 4 5.48 7.97 7.54
N SER A 5 5.21 9.25 7.28
CA SER A 5 5.71 9.97 6.11
C SER A 5 7.23 10.26 6.14
N SER A 6 7.90 10.19 7.29
CA SER A 6 9.30 10.65 7.39
C SER A 6 10.31 9.64 6.85
N ALA A 7 10.19 8.35 7.19
CA ALA A 7 11.15 7.33 6.72
C ALA A 7 11.05 7.10 5.21
N ALA A 8 9.84 6.93 4.66
CA ALA A 8 9.63 6.86 3.22
C ALA A 8 10.11 8.13 2.51
N SER A 9 9.86 9.30 3.09
CA SER A 9 10.34 10.59 2.60
C SER A 9 11.87 10.67 2.56
N ASP A 10 12.58 10.09 3.52
CA ASP A 10 14.05 10.09 3.58
C ASP A 10 14.66 9.17 2.52
N VAL A 11 14.01 8.06 2.18
CA VAL A 11 14.41 7.20 1.06
C VAL A 11 14.39 7.98 -0.25
N TYR A 12 13.29 8.67 -0.56
CA TYR A 12 13.18 9.49 -1.78
C TYR A 12 14.17 10.65 -1.82
N LYS A 13 14.40 11.32 -0.70
CA LYS A 13 15.39 12.40 -0.60
C LYS A 13 16.80 11.88 -0.87
N ARG A 14 17.17 10.74 -0.26
CA ARG A 14 18.48 10.11 -0.50
C ARG A 14 18.66 9.73 -1.97
N GLN A 15 17.64 9.14 -2.61
CA GLN A 15 17.68 8.83 -4.03
C GLN A 15 17.84 10.08 -4.90
N ALA A 16 17.09 11.15 -4.60
CA ALA A 16 17.19 12.43 -5.32
C ALA A 16 18.60 13.04 -5.19
N LEU A 17 19.19 13.03 -3.98
CA LEU A 17 20.54 13.52 -3.74
C LEU A 17 21.59 12.65 -4.46
N ALA A 18 21.46 11.33 -4.41
CA ALA A 18 22.34 10.38 -5.10
C ALA A 18 22.31 10.55 -6.64
N LEU A 19 21.18 10.98 -7.20
CA LEU A 19 21.04 11.33 -8.61
C LEU A 19 21.62 12.72 -8.96
N GLY A 20 22.22 13.42 -8.01
CA GLY A 20 22.82 14.74 -8.21
C GLY A 20 21.80 15.88 -8.33
N LEU A 21 20.54 15.67 -7.95
CA LEU A 21 19.53 16.72 -7.97
C LEU A 21 19.83 17.79 -6.92
N LYS A 22 19.67 19.08 -7.31
CA LYS A 22 19.88 20.22 -6.41
C LYS A 22 18.57 20.54 -5.68
N PRO A 23 18.54 20.56 -4.34
CA PRO A 23 17.32 20.86 -3.59
C PRO A 23 17.02 22.37 -3.57
N ILE A 24 15.74 22.72 -3.54
CA ILE A 24 15.23 24.05 -3.20
C ILE A 24 14.39 23.88 -1.94
N VAL A 25 14.71 24.59 -0.88
CA VAL A 25 13.98 24.47 0.40
C VAL A 25 12.94 25.58 0.50
N VAL A 26 11.68 25.19 0.66
CA VAL A 26 10.56 26.12 0.87
C VAL A 26 10.03 26.00 2.29
N VAL A 27 10.31 27.01 3.11
CA VAL A 27 9.80 27.10 4.48
C VAL A 27 8.39 27.69 4.42
N ASN A 28 7.39 26.82 4.44
CA ASN A 28 5.98 27.21 4.34
C ASN A 28 5.38 27.49 5.73
N LYS A 29 4.26 28.23 5.73
CA LYS A 29 3.50 28.62 6.93
C LYS A 29 4.26 29.59 7.84
N VAL A 30 5.05 30.49 7.27
CA VAL A 30 5.77 31.52 8.03
C VAL A 30 4.83 32.54 8.72
N ASP A 31 3.56 32.60 8.30
CA ASP A 31 2.47 33.37 8.89
C ASP A 31 1.95 32.83 10.23
N ARG A 32 2.29 31.60 10.57
CA ARG A 32 1.73 30.96 11.78
C ARG A 32 2.37 31.49 13.07
N PRO A 33 1.58 31.77 14.13
CA PRO A 33 2.11 32.04 15.45
C PRO A 33 2.97 30.85 15.93
N GLY A 34 4.21 31.13 16.33
CA GLY A 34 5.15 30.11 16.79
C GLY A 34 5.89 29.37 15.66
N ALA A 35 5.90 29.90 14.45
CA ALA A 35 6.76 29.39 13.37
C ALA A 35 8.25 29.48 13.81
N ARG A 36 8.98 28.34 13.70
CA ARG A 36 10.37 28.22 14.11
C ARG A 36 11.26 28.17 12.86
N ILE A 37 11.35 29.28 12.14
CA ILE A 37 11.96 29.35 10.81
C ILE A 37 13.41 28.89 10.84
N ASP A 38 14.25 29.47 11.69
CA ASP A 38 15.68 29.14 11.79
C ASP A 38 15.91 27.67 12.19
N TYR A 39 15.09 27.16 13.11
CA TYR A 39 15.14 25.75 13.48
C TYR A 39 14.86 24.82 12.30
N VAL A 40 13.87 25.16 11.47
CA VAL A 40 13.48 24.34 10.31
C VAL A 40 14.59 24.32 9.25
N VAL A 41 15.21 25.47 8.98
CA VAL A 41 16.31 25.55 8.02
C VAL A 41 17.50 24.73 8.50
N ASN A 42 17.90 24.89 9.78
CA ASN A 42 19.02 24.13 10.36
C ASN A 42 18.73 22.62 10.39
N ALA A 43 17.51 22.22 10.79
CA ALA A 43 17.12 20.81 10.80
C ALA A 43 17.07 20.20 9.39
N THR A 44 16.74 21.00 8.36
CA THR A 44 16.79 20.55 6.97
C THR A 44 18.22 20.38 6.48
N PHE A 45 19.11 21.29 6.83
CA PHE A 45 20.55 21.18 6.55
C PHE A 45 21.14 19.91 7.18
N GLU A 46 20.90 19.70 8.49
CA GLU A 46 21.36 18.49 9.19
C GLU A 46 20.79 17.20 8.57
N LEU A 47 19.55 17.23 8.08
CA LEU A 47 18.92 16.09 7.41
C LEU A 47 19.63 15.78 6.09
N PHE A 48 19.90 16.78 5.25
CA PHE A 48 20.56 16.57 3.97
C PHE A 48 22.00 16.09 4.14
N ASP A 49 22.73 16.64 5.11
CA ASP A 49 24.06 16.17 5.48
C ASP A 49 24.05 14.68 5.88
N LYS A 50 23.13 14.27 6.76
CA LYS A 50 22.93 12.86 7.15
C LYS A 50 22.51 11.95 6.00
N LEU A 51 21.85 12.48 4.98
CA LEU A 51 21.46 11.72 3.79
C LEU A 51 22.57 11.62 2.74
N GLY A 52 23.74 12.21 3.01
CA GLY A 52 24.92 12.16 2.12
C GLY A 52 24.89 13.19 1.01
N ALA A 53 24.29 14.36 1.24
CA ALA A 53 24.33 15.48 0.30
C ALA A 53 25.78 16.01 0.11
N THR A 54 26.09 16.41 -1.12
CA THR A 54 27.37 17.08 -1.43
C THR A 54 27.36 18.53 -0.92
N GLU A 55 28.54 19.17 -0.84
CA GLU A 55 28.64 20.57 -0.45
C GLU A 55 27.79 21.49 -1.35
N GLU A 56 27.75 21.21 -2.66
CA GLU A 56 26.87 21.94 -3.61
C GLU A 56 25.38 21.75 -3.34
N GLN A 57 25.00 20.60 -2.82
CA GLN A 57 23.59 20.31 -2.46
C GLN A 57 23.20 20.89 -1.11
N LEU A 58 24.18 21.07 -0.22
CA LEU A 58 24.00 21.72 1.08
C LEU A 58 23.89 23.26 0.96
N ASP A 59 24.43 23.84 -0.13
CA ASP A 59 24.24 25.27 -0.47
C ASP A 59 22.93 25.49 -1.25
N PHE A 60 21.83 25.07 -0.64
CA PHE A 60 20.51 25.17 -1.24
C PHE A 60 19.85 26.54 -1.05
N PRO A 61 19.13 27.07 -2.04
CA PRO A 61 18.34 28.27 -1.87
C PRO A 61 17.12 28.03 -0.94
N VAL A 62 16.86 29.00 -0.07
CA VAL A 62 15.71 28.98 0.85
C VAL A 62 14.70 30.04 0.42
N VAL A 63 13.44 29.61 0.30
CA VAL A 63 12.28 30.46 0.06
C VAL A 63 11.32 30.37 1.23
N TYR A 64 10.88 31.51 1.73
CA TYR A 64 9.91 31.60 2.82
C TYR A 64 8.53 31.91 2.26
N ALA A 65 7.51 31.15 2.65
CA ALA A 65 6.21 31.26 2.02
C ALA A 65 5.03 31.06 2.98
N SER A 66 3.89 31.60 2.60
CA SER A 66 2.57 31.21 3.08
C SER A 66 1.71 30.79 1.89
N GLY A 67 1.59 29.48 1.68
CA GLY A 67 0.76 28.94 0.61
C GLY A 67 -0.73 29.27 0.81
N LEU A 68 -1.18 29.46 2.05
CA LEU A 68 -2.55 29.87 2.35
C LEU A 68 -2.81 31.33 1.95
N SER A 69 -1.87 32.21 2.25
CA SER A 69 -1.99 33.65 1.98
C SER A 69 -1.45 34.04 0.58
N GLY A 70 -0.85 33.10 -0.16
CA GLY A 70 -0.45 33.28 -1.55
C GLY A 70 0.78 34.16 -1.76
N TYR A 71 1.70 34.22 -0.80
CA TYR A 71 2.94 34.99 -0.92
C TYR A 71 4.20 34.15 -0.64
N ALA A 72 5.32 34.57 -1.22
CA ALA A 72 6.65 34.07 -0.96
C ALA A 72 7.71 35.17 -0.96
N GLY A 73 8.87 34.92 -0.37
CA GLY A 73 9.99 35.84 -0.35
C GLY A 73 11.30 35.12 -0.01
N LEU A 74 12.42 35.85 -0.17
CA LEU A 74 13.76 35.33 0.10
C LEU A 74 14.26 35.61 1.53
N THR A 75 13.46 36.27 2.33
CA THR A 75 13.76 36.58 3.74
C THR A 75 12.66 36.07 4.68
N PRO A 76 13.00 35.70 5.92
CA PRO A 76 12.04 35.14 6.88
C PRO A 76 10.96 36.15 7.35
N GLU A 77 11.17 37.45 7.13
CA GLU A 77 10.28 38.53 7.52
C GLU A 77 9.12 38.74 6.55
N VAL A 78 9.12 38.09 5.37
CA VAL A 78 8.06 38.24 4.37
C VAL A 78 6.68 37.94 4.95
N ARG A 79 5.72 38.85 4.75
CA ARG A 79 4.32 38.70 5.21
C ARG A 79 3.29 39.06 4.15
N GLU A 80 3.71 39.60 3.02
CA GLU A 80 2.86 40.00 1.91
C GLU A 80 3.59 39.86 0.58
N GLY A 81 2.89 39.95 -0.54
CA GLY A 81 3.44 39.86 -1.88
C GLY A 81 2.73 38.81 -2.75
N THR A 82 3.48 38.18 -3.61
CA THR A 82 3.00 37.13 -4.53
C THR A 82 3.90 35.89 -4.44
N MET A 83 3.54 34.82 -5.14
CA MET A 83 4.38 33.62 -5.25
C MET A 83 5.54 33.76 -6.26
N ALA A 84 5.68 34.93 -6.93
CA ALA A 84 6.72 35.16 -7.93
C ALA A 84 8.14 34.80 -7.44
N PRO A 85 8.60 35.17 -6.21
CA PRO A 85 9.93 34.81 -5.75
C PRO A 85 10.21 33.30 -5.71
N LEU A 86 9.20 32.47 -5.44
CA LEU A 86 9.33 31.01 -5.52
C LEU A 86 9.53 30.57 -6.96
N PHE A 87 8.72 31.05 -7.90
CA PHE A 87 8.84 30.69 -9.30
C PHE A 87 10.15 31.19 -9.94
N GLU A 88 10.60 32.37 -9.59
CA GLU A 88 11.89 32.92 -10.01
C GLU A 88 13.06 32.07 -9.48
N THR A 89 12.97 31.59 -8.23
CA THR A 89 13.97 30.67 -7.65
C THR A 89 13.97 29.36 -8.42
N VAL A 90 12.81 28.79 -8.73
CA VAL A 90 12.73 27.57 -9.56
C VAL A 90 13.37 27.78 -10.92
N LEU A 91 13.03 28.88 -11.63
CA LEU A 91 13.58 29.20 -12.94
C LEU A 91 15.10 29.41 -12.92
N LYS A 92 15.63 29.90 -11.81
CA LYS A 92 17.08 30.16 -11.65
C LYS A 92 17.88 28.89 -11.35
N TYR A 93 17.35 27.99 -10.50
CA TYR A 93 18.12 26.86 -9.94
C TYR A 93 17.81 25.50 -10.57
N VAL A 94 16.64 25.36 -11.22
CA VAL A 94 16.30 24.13 -11.95
C VAL A 94 16.84 24.23 -13.37
N PRO A 95 17.80 23.35 -13.77
CA PRO A 95 18.36 23.41 -15.12
C PRO A 95 17.28 23.06 -16.15
N ILE A 96 17.28 23.84 -17.25
CA ILE A 96 16.51 23.51 -18.45
C ILE A 96 17.19 22.31 -19.12
N ARG A 97 16.43 21.31 -19.49
CA ARG A 97 16.96 20.16 -20.24
C ARG A 97 17.14 20.57 -21.70
N ASP A 98 18.20 20.05 -22.33
CA ASP A 98 18.34 20.12 -23.77
C ASP A 98 17.26 19.24 -24.40
N GLU A 99 16.32 19.88 -25.10
CA GLU A 99 15.22 19.21 -25.78
C GLU A 99 15.41 19.34 -27.27
N ASP A 100 15.15 18.27 -28.02
CA ASP A 100 15.28 18.21 -29.47
C ASP A 100 13.89 17.95 -30.09
N PRO A 101 13.07 19.00 -30.30
CA PRO A 101 11.74 18.86 -30.90
C PRO A 101 11.76 18.53 -32.40
N GLU A 102 12.85 18.83 -33.10
CA GLU A 102 13.00 18.61 -34.55
C GLU A 102 13.58 17.21 -34.86
N GLY A 103 14.16 16.55 -33.89
CA GLY A 103 14.71 15.20 -34.03
C GLY A 103 13.67 14.14 -34.32
N PRO A 104 14.08 12.93 -34.72
CA PRO A 104 13.17 11.79 -34.90
C PRO A 104 12.50 11.41 -33.58
N LEU A 105 11.19 11.14 -33.62
CA LEU A 105 10.38 10.81 -32.46
C LEU A 105 10.98 9.67 -31.64
N GLN A 106 11.13 9.90 -30.33
CA GLN A 106 11.43 8.91 -29.32
C GLN A 106 10.58 9.22 -28.07
N PHE A 107 9.61 8.35 -27.80
CA PHE A 107 8.61 8.53 -26.75
C PHE A 107 8.46 7.21 -25.99
N GLN A 108 8.76 7.18 -24.70
CA GLN A 108 8.65 5.98 -23.88
C GLN A 108 7.40 5.97 -23.01
N ILE A 109 6.66 4.87 -23.06
CA ILE A 109 5.47 4.63 -22.23
C ILE A 109 5.91 4.28 -20.82
N SER A 110 5.55 5.11 -19.85
CA SER A 110 5.83 4.91 -18.42
C SER A 110 4.63 4.37 -17.64
N SER A 111 3.41 4.55 -18.15
CA SER A 111 2.18 4.08 -17.52
C SER A 111 1.14 3.73 -18.59
N ILE A 112 0.24 2.83 -18.26
CA ILE A 112 -0.88 2.43 -19.13
C ILE A 112 -2.18 2.71 -18.38
N ASP A 113 -3.11 3.34 -19.08
CA ASP A 113 -4.49 3.49 -18.67
C ASP A 113 -5.42 2.77 -19.66
N TYR A 114 -6.67 2.59 -19.31
CA TYR A 114 -7.64 1.93 -20.16
C TYR A 114 -8.99 2.65 -20.14
N ASN A 115 -9.53 2.88 -21.32
CA ASN A 115 -10.87 3.41 -21.50
C ASN A 115 -11.64 2.49 -22.44
N SER A 116 -12.89 2.15 -22.08
CA SER A 116 -13.72 1.22 -22.86
C SER A 116 -14.04 1.69 -24.29
N TYR A 117 -13.93 2.99 -24.58
CA TYR A 117 -14.22 3.57 -25.90
C TYR A 117 -13.00 3.65 -26.80
N VAL A 118 -11.83 3.98 -26.24
CA VAL A 118 -10.59 4.22 -27.00
C VAL A 118 -9.53 3.13 -26.81
N GLY A 119 -9.80 2.15 -25.96
CA GLY A 119 -8.88 1.06 -25.66
C GLY A 119 -7.75 1.47 -24.72
N LYS A 120 -6.56 0.89 -24.91
CA LYS A 120 -5.35 1.22 -24.16
C LYS A 120 -4.89 2.64 -24.43
N ILE A 121 -4.47 3.33 -23.39
CA ILE A 121 -3.91 4.67 -23.42
C ILE A 121 -2.50 4.59 -22.83
N GLY A 122 -1.49 4.82 -23.64
CA GLY A 122 -0.12 4.90 -23.18
C GLY A 122 0.19 6.32 -22.69
N VAL A 123 0.70 6.44 -21.46
CA VAL A 123 1.15 7.70 -20.86
C VAL A 123 2.67 7.68 -20.76
N GLY A 124 3.33 8.75 -21.16
CA GLY A 124 4.77 8.83 -21.06
C GLY A 124 5.31 10.22 -21.38
N ARG A 125 6.64 10.32 -21.37
CA ARG A 125 7.34 11.55 -21.73
C ARG A 125 7.97 11.41 -23.11
N ILE A 126 7.83 12.43 -23.94
CA ILE A 126 8.55 12.54 -25.21
C ILE A 126 10.00 12.92 -24.90
N SER A 127 10.93 12.01 -25.22
CA SER A 127 12.37 12.26 -25.01
C SER A 127 12.97 13.10 -26.14
N ARG A 128 12.47 12.92 -27.37
CA ARG A 128 12.95 13.62 -28.57
C ARG A 128 11.84 13.66 -29.62
N GLY A 129 11.87 14.69 -30.45
CA GLY A 129 10.97 14.85 -31.57
C GLY A 129 9.57 15.35 -31.18
N THR A 130 8.65 15.17 -32.10
CA THR A 130 7.26 15.63 -31.98
C THR A 130 6.33 14.47 -32.35
N VAL A 131 5.29 14.22 -31.53
CA VAL A 131 4.21 13.27 -31.82
C VAL A 131 2.98 14.02 -32.32
N LYS A 132 2.31 13.50 -33.35
CA LYS A 132 1.10 14.10 -33.98
C LYS A 132 -0.06 13.09 -33.95
N ALA A 133 -1.27 13.62 -33.86
CA ALA A 133 -2.47 12.80 -34.07
C ALA A 133 -2.49 12.23 -35.51
N GLY A 134 -2.86 10.98 -35.69
CA GLY A 134 -2.88 10.28 -36.98
C GLY A 134 -1.53 9.78 -37.47
N GLN A 135 -0.42 10.02 -36.75
CA GLN A 135 0.94 9.64 -37.16
C GLN A 135 1.14 8.12 -37.14
N ALA A 136 1.78 7.61 -38.22
CA ALA A 136 2.31 6.24 -38.23
C ALA A 136 3.61 6.21 -37.41
N VAL A 137 3.77 5.18 -36.60
CA VAL A 137 4.90 4.99 -35.70
C VAL A 137 5.35 3.53 -35.68
N VAL A 138 6.58 3.29 -35.24
CA VAL A 138 7.11 1.97 -34.93
C VAL A 138 7.31 1.88 -33.44
N CYS A 139 6.77 0.85 -32.83
CA CYS A 139 6.87 0.57 -31.41
C CYS A 139 7.81 -0.61 -31.15
N GLN A 140 8.59 -0.55 -30.07
CA GLN A 140 9.49 -1.63 -29.71
C GLN A 140 9.61 -1.75 -28.18
N ASN A 141 9.59 -2.98 -27.69
CA ASN A 141 9.70 -3.33 -26.28
C ASN A 141 11.17 -3.58 -25.90
N GLY A 142 11.89 -2.48 -25.66
CA GLY A 142 13.34 -2.52 -25.39
C GLY A 142 14.20 -2.80 -26.61
N PRO A 143 15.56 -2.73 -26.46
CA PRO A 143 16.49 -2.91 -27.58
C PRO A 143 16.40 -4.28 -28.25
N ASP A 144 16.11 -5.32 -27.48
CA ASP A 144 16.05 -6.71 -27.96
C ASP A 144 14.65 -7.16 -28.41
N GLY A 145 13.65 -6.28 -28.27
CA GLY A 145 12.26 -6.58 -28.62
C GLY A 145 12.02 -6.55 -30.12
N THR A 146 11.01 -7.28 -30.60
CA THR A 146 10.57 -7.23 -32.00
C THR A 146 9.80 -5.92 -32.27
N PRO A 147 10.19 -5.13 -33.28
CA PRO A 147 9.45 -3.93 -33.67
C PRO A 147 8.07 -4.28 -34.21
N PHE A 148 7.07 -3.47 -33.90
CA PHE A 148 5.73 -3.57 -34.47
C PHE A 148 5.20 -2.19 -34.89
N ASN A 149 4.35 -2.18 -35.90
CA ASN A 149 3.79 -0.94 -36.44
C ASN A 149 2.59 -0.50 -35.61
N GLY A 150 2.46 0.80 -35.40
CA GLY A 150 1.33 1.43 -34.73
C GLY A 150 0.87 2.71 -35.41
N ARG A 151 -0.29 3.18 -35.03
CA ARG A 151 -0.80 4.49 -35.42
C ARG A 151 -1.35 5.21 -34.22
N VAL A 152 -0.88 6.43 -33.99
CA VAL A 152 -1.39 7.29 -32.92
C VAL A 152 -2.72 7.87 -33.39
N ASN A 153 -3.84 7.51 -32.76
CA ASN A 153 -5.13 8.09 -33.11
C ASN A 153 -5.30 9.50 -32.53
N GLN A 154 -5.03 9.64 -31.25
CA GLN A 154 -5.16 10.91 -30.53
C GLN A 154 -3.94 11.15 -29.65
N VAL A 155 -3.61 12.43 -29.47
CA VAL A 155 -2.63 12.91 -28.50
C VAL A 155 -3.38 13.79 -27.50
N LEU A 156 -3.20 13.52 -26.20
CA LEU A 156 -3.82 14.30 -25.13
C LEU A 156 -2.74 14.80 -24.16
N LYS A 157 -2.97 15.99 -23.60
CA LYS A 157 -2.16 16.57 -22.52
C LYS A 157 -3.01 16.76 -21.27
N PHE A 158 -2.35 16.78 -20.12
CA PHE A 158 -3.00 17.19 -18.88
C PHE A 158 -3.06 18.72 -18.81
N GLN A 159 -4.26 19.25 -18.59
CA GLN A 159 -4.49 20.66 -18.27
C GLN A 159 -5.20 20.72 -16.91
N GLY A 160 -4.43 20.95 -15.85
CA GLY A 160 -4.89 20.71 -14.49
C GLY A 160 -5.19 19.23 -14.29
N LEU A 161 -6.44 18.88 -13.96
CA LEU A 161 -6.90 17.51 -13.79
C LEU A 161 -7.59 16.92 -15.03
N GLU A 162 -7.79 17.74 -16.07
CA GLU A 162 -8.48 17.33 -17.29
C GLU A 162 -7.50 16.85 -18.36
N ARG A 163 -7.99 15.97 -19.23
CA ARG A 163 -7.27 15.47 -20.40
C ARG A 163 -7.78 16.21 -21.64
N VAL A 164 -6.94 17.05 -22.20
CA VAL A 164 -7.29 17.87 -23.38
C VAL A 164 -6.61 17.30 -24.62
N GLN A 165 -7.39 17.09 -25.68
CA GLN A 165 -6.85 16.64 -26.96
C GLN A 165 -6.07 17.78 -27.61
N VAL A 166 -4.91 17.46 -28.17
CA VAL A 166 -4.03 18.37 -28.91
C VAL A 166 -3.65 17.76 -30.27
N ASP A 167 -3.33 18.60 -31.24
CA ASP A 167 -2.92 18.11 -32.57
C ASP A 167 -1.52 17.50 -32.53
N GLN A 168 -0.63 18.08 -31.71
CA GLN A 168 0.76 17.62 -31.55
C GLN A 168 1.34 17.98 -30.19
N ALA A 169 2.40 17.27 -29.82
CA ALA A 169 3.21 17.54 -28.64
C ALA A 169 4.69 17.26 -28.91
N ALA A 170 5.58 18.03 -28.31
CA ALA A 170 7.02 18.00 -28.57
C ALA A 170 7.81 17.40 -27.40
N SER A 171 9.11 17.18 -27.59
CA SER A 171 10.05 16.73 -26.55
C SER A 171 9.90 17.54 -25.26
N GLY A 172 10.01 16.85 -24.12
CA GLY A 172 9.76 17.41 -22.79
C GLY A 172 8.33 17.22 -22.28
N ASP A 173 7.34 17.17 -23.16
CA ASP A 173 5.95 16.98 -22.77
C ASP A 173 5.65 15.59 -22.23
N ILE A 174 4.79 15.53 -21.22
CA ILE A 174 4.14 14.29 -20.77
C ILE A 174 2.78 14.22 -21.43
N VAL A 175 2.57 13.18 -22.23
CA VAL A 175 1.38 13.03 -23.06
C VAL A 175 0.73 11.66 -22.91
N LEU A 176 -0.51 11.60 -23.33
CA LEU A 176 -1.26 10.35 -23.48
C LEU A 176 -1.51 10.11 -24.97
N ILE A 177 -1.28 8.89 -25.41
CA ILE A 177 -1.61 8.45 -26.78
C ILE A 177 -2.52 7.22 -26.74
N ASN A 178 -3.37 7.09 -27.74
CA ASN A 178 -4.19 5.90 -27.98
C ASN A 178 -4.11 5.42 -29.44
N GLY A 179 -4.70 4.27 -29.71
CA GLY A 179 -4.74 3.68 -31.07
C GLY A 179 -3.72 2.57 -31.29
N ILE A 180 -2.90 2.23 -30.30
CA ILE A 180 -1.92 1.15 -30.37
C ILE A 180 -2.29 0.09 -29.32
N GLU A 181 -2.60 -1.14 -29.76
CA GLU A 181 -3.16 -2.18 -28.87
C GLU A 181 -2.09 -2.87 -28.00
N ASP A 182 -0.89 -3.10 -28.58
CA ASP A 182 0.16 -3.90 -27.93
C ASP A 182 1.13 -3.08 -27.07
N LEU A 183 0.70 -1.89 -26.59
CA LEU A 183 1.50 -1.08 -25.68
C LEU A 183 1.72 -1.81 -24.35
N ALA A 184 2.98 -1.76 -23.88
CA ALA A 184 3.44 -2.18 -22.57
C ALA A 184 4.16 -1.02 -21.87
N ILE A 185 4.34 -1.11 -20.54
CA ILE A 185 5.22 -0.18 -19.83
C ILE A 185 6.66 -0.41 -20.31
N GLY A 186 7.35 0.69 -20.66
CA GLY A 186 8.68 0.64 -21.25
C GLY A 186 8.71 0.56 -22.77
N THR A 187 7.56 0.33 -23.45
CA THR A 187 7.49 0.42 -24.91
C THR A 187 7.98 1.79 -25.37
N THR A 188 8.92 1.81 -26.31
CA THR A 188 9.35 3.03 -26.98
C THR A 188 8.63 3.18 -28.30
N VAL A 189 7.99 4.32 -28.50
CA VAL A 189 7.31 4.73 -29.73
C VAL A 189 8.26 5.62 -30.51
N CYS A 190 8.63 5.18 -31.73
CA CYS A 190 9.64 5.82 -32.57
C CYS A 190 9.08 6.28 -33.90
N SER A 191 9.79 7.21 -34.53
CA SER A 191 9.60 7.49 -35.96
C SER A 191 9.95 6.26 -36.80
N PRO A 192 9.19 5.91 -37.87
CA PRO A 192 9.53 4.82 -38.75
C PRO A 192 10.92 4.96 -39.41
N ASP A 193 11.38 6.19 -39.63
CA ASP A 193 12.67 6.48 -40.25
C ASP A 193 13.87 6.18 -39.35
N LYS A 194 13.66 6.19 -38.02
CA LYS A 194 14.71 5.94 -37.05
C LYS A 194 14.15 5.28 -35.79
N VAL A 195 14.32 3.99 -35.68
CA VAL A 195 13.87 3.18 -34.55
C VAL A 195 15.01 3.05 -33.54
N GLU A 196 14.92 3.77 -32.41
CA GLU A 196 15.91 3.78 -31.34
C GLU A 196 15.20 3.50 -30.00
N PRO A 197 14.98 2.21 -29.67
CA PRO A 197 14.27 1.84 -28.45
C PRO A 197 15.11 2.14 -27.19
N LEU A 198 14.48 2.70 -26.18
CA LEU A 198 15.05 2.86 -24.85
C LEU A 198 15.02 1.51 -24.10
N PRO A 199 15.89 1.33 -23.08
CA PRO A 199 15.80 0.17 -22.19
C PRO A 199 14.41 0.04 -21.58
N MET A 200 13.94 -1.20 -21.44
CA MET A 200 12.65 -1.46 -20.81
C MET A 200 12.62 -0.95 -19.36
N LEU A 201 11.53 -0.33 -18.98
CA LEU A 201 11.27 -0.03 -17.58
C LEU A 201 10.96 -1.34 -16.85
N LYS A 202 11.71 -1.63 -15.81
CA LYS A 202 11.45 -2.79 -14.97
C LYS A 202 10.21 -2.53 -14.12
N VAL A 203 9.26 -3.43 -14.19
CA VAL A 203 8.11 -3.48 -13.27
C VAL A 203 8.36 -4.67 -12.35
N ASP A 204 8.35 -4.42 -11.04
CA ASP A 204 8.57 -5.47 -10.06
C ASP A 204 7.52 -6.58 -10.22
N GLU A 205 7.97 -7.82 -10.14
CA GLU A 205 7.08 -8.96 -10.17
C GLU A 205 6.23 -9.03 -8.91
N PRO A 206 5.03 -9.68 -8.99
CA PRO A 206 4.22 -9.91 -7.81
C PRO A 206 4.97 -10.76 -6.77
N THR A 207 5.03 -10.28 -5.54
CA THR A 207 5.68 -10.97 -4.41
C THR A 207 4.68 -11.57 -3.43
N LEU A 208 3.46 -11.06 -3.39
CA LEU A 208 2.38 -11.54 -2.53
C LEU A 208 1.16 -11.97 -3.34
N THR A 209 0.47 -12.98 -2.85
CA THR A 209 -0.78 -13.48 -3.40
C THR A 209 -1.85 -13.62 -2.32
N MET A 210 -3.11 -13.38 -2.71
CA MET A 210 -4.30 -13.57 -1.87
C MET A 210 -5.42 -14.21 -2.68
N ASN A 211 -6.27 -14.98 -2.02
CA ASN A 211 -7.51 -15.45 -2.64
C ASN A 211 -8.62 -14.41 -2.46
N PHE A 212 -9.22 -14.00 -3.56
CA PHE A 212 -10.45 -13.21 -3.60
C PHE A 212 -11.59 -14.15 -3.92
N MET A 213 -12.64 -14.14 -3.11
CA MET A 213 -13.72 -15.12 -3.25
C MET A 213 -15.08 -14.50 -2.99
N VAL A 214 -16.11 -15.19 -3.45
CA VAL A 214 -17.50 -14.83 -3.12
C VAL A 214 -17.70 -14.89 -1.62
N ASN A 215 -18.35 -13.88 -1.05
CA ASN A 215 -18.75 -13.92 0.35
C ASN A 215 -19.89 -14.91 0.56
N THR A 216 -19.67 -15.92 1.38
CA THR A 216 -20.62 -16.99 1.70
C THR A 216 -21.11 -16.92 3.16
N SER A 217 -20.90 -15.79 3.83
CA SER A 217 -21.34 -15.62 5.22
C SER A 217 -22.88 -15.53 5.33
N PRO A 218 -23.47 -15.78 6.51
CA PRO A 218 -24.91 -15.60 6.73
C PRO A 218 -25.41 -14.15 6.53
N LEU A 219 -24.51 -13.17 6.50
CA LEU A 219 -24.83 -11.77 6.22
C LEU A 219 -24.58 -11.37 4.76
N ALA A 220 -24.14 -12.30 3.90
CA ALA A 220 -23.82 -12.04 2.50
C ALA A 220 -25.01 -11.45 1.72
N GLY A 221 -24.72 -10.51 0.82
CA GLY A 221 -25.71 -9.87 -0.06
C GLY A 221 -26.58 -8.80 0.59
N ARG A 222 -26.35 -8.49 1.86
CA ARG A 222 -27.15 -7.45 2.55
C ARG A 222 -26.68 -6.03 2.28
N GLU A 223 -25.42 -5.88 1.93
CA GLU A 223 -24.77 -4.57 1.82
C GLU A 223 -24.16 -4.31 0.43
N GLY A 224 -23.72 -5.34 -0.27
CA GLY A 224 -23.09 -5.24 -1.58
C GLY A 224 -24.09 -5.24 -2.73
N LYS A 225 -23.73 -4.52 -3.82
CA LYS A 225 -24.46 -4.55 -5.11
C LYS A 225 -23.93 -5.65 -6.04
N PHE A 226 -22.61 -5.90 -6.00
CA PHE A 226 -21.91 -6.86 -6.83
C PHE A 226 -21.37 -7.98 -5.94
N ILE A 227 -22.03 -9.14 -5.99
CA ILE A 227 -21.82 -10.25 -5.04
C ILE A 227 -21.50 -11.59 -5.72
N THR A 228 -21.59 -11.65 -7.06
CA THR A 228 -21.41 -12.91 -7.78
C THR A 228 -19.97 -13.11 -8.25
N SER A 229 -19.56 -14.37 -8.42
CA SER A 229 -18.21 -14.71 -8.92
C SER A 229 -17.95 -14.08 -10.29
N ARG A 230 -18.94 -14.09 -11.20
CA ARG A 230 -18.80 -13.45 -12.51
C ARG A 230 -18.51 -11.95 -12.41
N GLN A 231 -19.20 -11.23 -11.53
CA GLN A 231 -18.98 -9.80 -11.34
C GLN A 231 -17.58 -9.51 -10.78
N ILE A 232 -17.13 -10.32 -9.80
CA ILE A 232 -15.78 -10.22 -9.24
C ILE A 232 -14.74 -10.49 -10.32
N ARG A 233 -14.89 -11.58 -11.09
CA ARG A 233 -14.01 -11.94 -12.22
C ARG A 233 -13.92 -10.80 -13.24
N ASP A 234 -15.04 -10.29 -13.71
CA ASP A 234 -15.10 -9.22 -14.71
C ASP A 234 -14.39 -7.95 -14.20
N ARG A 235 -14.53 -7.66 -12.90
CA ARG A 235 -13.83 -6.52 -12.27
C ARG A 235 -12.33 -6.72 -12.20
N LEU A 236 -11.87 -7.90 -11.79
CA LEU A 236 -10.45 -8.24 -11.73
C LEU A 236 -9.81 -8.22 -13.14
N HIS A 237 -10.46 -8.79 -14.13
CA HIS A 237 -9.99 -8.72 -15.52
C HIS A 237 -9.95 -7.30 -16.09
N ARG A 238 -10.85 -6.42 -15.64
CA ARG A 238 -10.79 -5.00 -16.00
C ARG A 238 -9.57 -4.33 -15.40
N GLU A 239 -9.24 -4.65 -14.15
CA GLU A 239 -8.03 -4.13 -13.48
C GLU A 239 -6.74 -4.53 -14.21
N LEU A 240 -6.64 -5.76 -14.71
CA LEU A 240 -5.48 -6.26 -15.46
C LEU A 240 -5.16 -5.43 -16.72
N LYS A 241 -6.15 -4.71 -17.28
CA LYS A 241 -5.93 -3.90 -18.49
C LYS A 241 -5.07 -2.67 -18.25
N SER A 242 -5.02 -2.17 -17.02
CA SER A 242 -4.25 -0.98 -16.63
C SER A 242 -3.17 -1.29 -15.60
N ASN A 243 -3.33 -2.31 -14.79
CA ASN A 243 -2.44 -2.67 -13.68
C ASN A 243 -1.52 -3.82 -14.05
N MET A 244 -0.37 -3.50 -14.65
CA MET A 244 0.61 -4.47 -15.16
C MET A 244 1.32 -5.29 -14.06
N ALA A 245 1.30 -4.82 -12.82
CA ALA A 245 1.91 -5.51 -11.68
C ALA A 245 0.93 -6.44 -10.95
N LEU A 246 -0.30 -6.55 -11.45
CA LEU A 246 -1.30 -7.45 -10.93
C LEU A 246 -1.33 -8.71 -11.80
N ARG A 247 -1.48 -9.88 -11.17
CA ARG A 247 -1.80 -11.14 -11.85
C ARG A 247 -3.06 -11.72 -11.22
N VAL A 248 -3.92 -12.28 -12.04
CA VAL A 248 -5.14 -12.96 -11.61
C VAL A 248 -5.17 -14.32 -12.26
N SER A 249 -5.29 -15.36 -11.47
CA SER A 249 -5.41 -16.74 -11.90
C SER A 249 -6.73 -17.33 -11.40
N ASP A 250 -7.44 -18.02 -12.28
CA ASP A 250 -8.57 -18.85 -11.89
C ASP A 250 -8.06 -20.06 -11.10
N THR A 251 -8.83 -20.52 -10.12
CA THR A 251 -8.55 -21.74 -9.37
C THR A 251 -9.48 -22.87 -9.80
N ASP A 252 -9.34 -24.05 -9.22
CA ASP A 252 -10.26 -25.18 -9.45
C ASP A 252 -11.69 -24.88 -8.93
N ASP A 253 -11.84 -23.88 -8.09
CA ASP A 253 -13.11 -23.38 -7.59
C ASP A 253 -13.50 -22.08 -8.30
N ASP A 254 -14.54 -22.14 -9.11
CA ASP A 254 -15.07 -20.99 -9.89
C ASP A 254 -15.47 -19.78 -9.05
N THR A 255 -15.54 -19.92 -7.72
CA THR A 255 -15.86 -18.84 -6.78
C THR A 255 -14.63 -18.19 -6.14
N VAL A 256 -13.42 -18.69 -6.46
CA VAL A 256 -12.14 -18.26 -5.86
C VAL A 256 -11.17 -17.85 -6.96
N PHE A 257 -10.60 -16.66 -6.82
CA PHE A 257 -9.58 -16.09 -7.72
C PHE A 257 -8.30 -15.86 -6.94
N GLU A 258 -7.20 -16.37 -7.45
CA GLU A 258 -5.89 -16.06 -6.90
C GLU A 258 -5.38 -14.75 -7.50
N VAL A 259 -5.13 -13.76 -6.65
CA VAL A 259 -4.73 -12.41 -7.04
C VAL A 259 -3.35 -12.12 -6.46
N SER A 260 -2.37 -11.88 -7.34
CA SER A 260 -0.99 -11.60 -6.94
C SER A 260 -0.61 -10.15 -7.25
N GLY A 261 0.07 -9.50 -6.31
CA GLY A 261 0.49 -8.10 -6.41
C GLY A 261 1.89 -7.87 -5.82
N ARG A 262 2.43 -6.67 -6.02
CA ARG A 262 3.78 -6.29 -5.58
C ARG A 262 3.94 -6.25 -4.06
N GLY A 263 2.84 -6.20 -3.30
CA GLY A 263 2.87 -6.11 -1.85
C GLY A 263 1.47 -5.99 -1.27
N GLU A 264 1.39 -5.99 0.05
CA GLU A 264 0.13 -5.95 0.79
C GLU A 264 -0.69 -4.70 0.49
N LEU A 265 -0.05 -3.52 0.49
CA LEU A 265 -0.71 -2.26 0.18
C LEU A 265 -1.33 -2.25 -1.22
N HIS A 266 -0.66 -2.84 -2.21
CA HIS A 266 -1.18 -2.93 -3.58
C HIS A 266 -2.50 -3.72 -3.64
N LEU A 267 -2.56 -4.87 -2.96
CA LEU A 267 -3.75 -5.71 -2.89
C LEU A 267 -4.86 -5.06 -2.04
N THR A 268 -4.49 -4.43 -0.93
CA THR A 268 -5.44 -3.73 -0.04
C THR A 268 -6.11 -2.54 -0.74
N ILE A 269 -5.36 -1.76 -1.54
CA ILE A 269 -5.92 -0.67 -2.35
C ILE A 269 -6.92 -1.22 -3.38
N LEU A 270 -6.61 -2.35 -4.04
CA LEU A 270 -7.55 -2.98 -4.97
C LEU A 270 -8.85 -3.39 -4.26
N ILE A 271 -8.74 -4.04 -3.10
CA ILE A 271 -9.90 -4.44 -2.29
C ILE A 271 -10.73 -3.21 -1.88
N GLU A 272 -10.08 -2.15 -1.42
CA GLU A 272 -10.76 -0.92 -1.01
C GLU A 272 -11.47 -0.23 -2.19
N ASN A 273 -10.86 -0.20 -3.38
CA ASN A 273 -11.49 0.32 -4.59
C ASN A 273 -12.73 -0.50 -4.95
N MET A 274 -12.63 -1.83 -4.94
CA MET A 274 -13.78 -2.72 -5.17
C MET A 274 -14.88 -2.49 -4.13
N ARG A 275 -14.53 -2.36 -2.85
CA ARG A 275 -15.46 -2.04 -1.77
C ARG A 275 -16.22 -0.74 -2.04
N ARG A 276 -15.54 0.33 -2.44
CA ARG A 276 -16.13 1.64 -2.78
C ARG A 276 -17.02 1.59 -4.02
N GLU A 277 -16.69 0.75 -4.98
CA GLU A 277 -17.52 0.50 -6.16
C GLU A 277 -18.80 -0.29 -5.83
N GLY A 278 -18.93 -0.84 -4.63
CA GLY A 278 -20.11 -1.57 -4.16
C GLY A 278 -20.00 -3.09 -4.25
N TYR A 279 -18.78 -3.62 -4.42
CA TYR A 279 -18.53 -5.07 -4.36
C TYR A 279 -18.54 -5.58 -2.92
N GLU A 280 -18.99 -6.83 -2.79
CA GLU A 280 -18.91 -7.63 -1.58
C GLU A 280 -18.14 -8.90 -1.89
N LEU A 281 -17.08 -9.18 -1.11
CA LEU A 281 -16.21 -10.32 -1.31
C LEU A 281 -15.61 -10.78 0.02
N ALA A 282 -15.02 -11.97 0.03
CA ALA A 282 -14.15 -12.43 1.10
C ALA A 282 -12.72 -12.56 0.59
N VAL A 283 -11.74 -12.29 1.45
CA VAL A 283 -10.32 -12.41 1.10
C VAL A 283 -9.57 -13.25 2.13
N SER A 284 -8.57 -14.00 1.66
CA SER A 284 -7.71 -14.82 2.50
C SER A 284 -6.52 -14.01 3.04
N ARG A 285 -5.77 -14.62 3.97
CA ARG A 285 -4.47 -14.10 4.40
C ARG A 285 -3.52 -13.97 3.21
N PRO A 286 -2.71 -12.91 3.12
CA PRO A 286 -1.63 -12.81 2.14
C PRO A 286 -0.62 -13.94 2.31
N ARG A 287 -0.13 -14.46 1.18
CA ARG A 287 0.96 -15.46 1.12
C ARG A 287 2.02 -14.97 0.16
N VAL A 288 3.27 -15.32 0.40
CA VAL A 288 4.36 -15.01 -0.53
C VAL A 288 4.29 -15.92 -1.76
N VAL A 289 4.69 -15.38 -2.90
CA VAL A 289 4.85 -16.14 -4.13
C VAL A 289 6.21 -16.83 -4.08
N PHE A 290 6.22 -18.16 -4.21
CA PHE A 290 7.45 -18.93 -4.28
C PHE A 290 7.82 -19.18 -5.73
N HIS A 291 9.11 -19.21 -6.02
CA HIS A 291 9.68 -19.68 -7.28
C HIS A 291 10.52 -20.93 -7.04
N GLU A 292 10.79 -21.67 -8.08
CA GLU A 292 11.71 -22.81 -8.06
C GLU A 292 12.83 -22.55 -9.08
N GLU A 293 14.08 -22.51 -8.59
CA GLU A 293 15.28 -22.36 -9.41
C GLU A 293 16.21 -23.55 -9.12
N ASP A 294 16.59 -24.30 -10.13
CA ASP A 294 17.47 -25.47 -10.01
C ASP A 294 17.04 -26.49 -8.93
N GLY A 295 15.73 -26.68 -8.74
CA GLY A 295 15.17 -27.57 -7.72
C GLY A 295 15.20 -27.01 -6.29
N VAL A 296 15.60 -25.73 -6.11
CA VAL A 296 15.58 -25.04 -4.82
C VAL A 296 14.36 -24.11 -4.78
N LYS A 297 13.58 -24.23 -3.71
CA LYS A 297 12.45 -23.33 -3.47
C LYS A 297 12.96 -21.95 -3.03
N MET A 298 12.60 -20.93 -3.79
CA MET A 298 13.01 -19.54 -3.58
C MET A 298 11.84 -18.73 -3.02
N GLU A 299 12.13 -17.82 -2.09
CA GLU A 299 11.18 -16.87 -1.53
C GLU A 299 11.64 -15.42 -1.72
N PRO A 300 10.72 -14.45 -1.80
CA PRO A 300 11.09 -13.05 -1.89
C PRO A 300 11.68 -12.53 -0.58
N PHE A 301 12.77 -11.78 -0.68
CA PHE A 301 13.39 -11.04 0.42
C PHE A 301 13.17 -9.55 0.24
N GLU A 302 13.10 -8.85 1.37
CA GLU A 302 12.93 -7.40 1.42
C GLU A 302 14.04 -6.75 2.25
N ASN A 303 14.44 -5.56 1.83
CA ASN A 303 15.28 -4.67 2.61
C ASN A 303 14.36 -3.86 3.53
N LEU A 304 14.44 -4.14 4.82
CA LEU A 304 13.68 -3.49 5.86
C LEU A 304 14.54 -2.46 6.57
N THR A 305 14.08 -1.22 6.63
CA THR A 305 14.66 -0.17 7.46
C THR A 305 13.71 0.17 8.59
N VAL A 306 14.17 0.07 9.83
CA VAL A 306 13.43 0.50 11.02
C VAL A 306 14.20 1.56 11.78
N ASP A 307 13.50 2.58 12.27
CA ASP A 307 14.05 3.65 13.08
C ASP A 307 13.31 3.66 14.42
N VAL A 308 14.02 3.33 15.49
CA VAL A 308 13.43 3.06 16.80
C VAL A 308 14.14 3.83 17.91
N GLU A 309 13.46 4.03 19.04
CA GLU A 309 14.09 4.54 20.25
C GLU A 309 15.03 3.47 20.85
N ASP A 310 16.18 3.89 21.38
CA ASP A 310 17.18 2.98 21.96
C ASP A 310 16.57 2.05 23.03
N THR A 311 15.56 2.54 23.74
CA THR A 311 14.83 1.77 24.78
C THR A 311 14.03 0.60 24.23
N THR A 312 13.62 0.64 22.96
CA THR A 312 12.80 -0.41 22.30
C THR A 312 13.59 -1.21 21.28
N GLN A 313 14.84 -0.84 21.00
CA GLN A 313 15.72 -1.48 20.03
C GLN A 313 15.85 -3.00 20.28
N GLY A 314 16.11 -3.41 21.51
CA GLY A 314 16.34 -4.82 21.84
C GLY A 314 15.14 -5.71 21.56
N SER A 315 13.91 -5.26 21.89
CA SER A 315 12.69 -6.03 21.62
C SER A 315 12.39 -6.14 20.13
N VAL A 316 12.66 -5.08 19.36
CA VAL A 316 12.48 -5.10 17.90
C VAL A 316 13.49 -6.03 17.23
N MET A 317 14.76 -5.99 17.66
CA MET A 317 15.79 -6.90 17.15
C MET A 317 15.51 -8.35 17.45
N GLU A 318 15.01 -8.66 18.66
CA GLU A 318 14.60 -10.02 19.04
C GLU A 318 13.47 -10.54 18.14
N GLU A 319 12.44 -9.73 17.92
CA GLU A 319 11.30 -10.13 17.09
C GLU A 319 11.69 -10.28 15.63
N LEU A 320 12.50 -9.38 15.07
CA LEU A 320 13.02 -9.52 13.70
C LEU A 320 13.91 -10.75 13.54
N GLY A 321 14.68 -11.13 14.56
CA GLY A 321 15.44 -12.37 14.59
C GLY A 321 14.55 -13.63 14.55
N LYS A 322 13.44 -13.66 15.32
CA LYS A 322 12.44 -14.74 15.26
C LYS A 322 11.83 -14.84 13.86
N ARG A 323 11.63 -13.72 13.19
CA ARG A 323 11.10 -13.61 11.83
C ARG A 323 12.15 -13.81 10.74
N LYS A 324 13.33 -14.33 11.09
CA LYS A 324 14.45 -14.68 10.18
C LYS A 324 15.09 -13.48 9.48
N GLY A 325 14.96 -12.29 10.04
CA GLY A 325 15.66 -11.10 9.58
C GLY A 325 17.16 -11.17 9.87
N GLU A 326 17.97 -10.76 8.89
CA GLU A 326 19.42 -10.64 8.99
C GLU A 326 19.80 -9.17 9.08
N LEU A 327 20.38 -8.77 10.21
CA LEU A 327 20.87 -7.41 10.40
C LEU A 327 22.00 -7.12 9.41
N GLN A 328 21.83 -6.08 8.61
CA GLN A 328 22.83 -5.62 7.64
C GLN A 328 23.64 -4.43 8.18
N ASP A 329 22.95 -3.48 8.82
CA ASP A 329 23.57 -2.28 9.37
C ASP A 329 22.81 -1.75 10.59
N MET A 330 23.53 -1.02 11.46
CA MET A 330 22.98 -0.39 12.64
C MET A 330 23.66 0.95 12.90
N VAL A 331 22.89 2.02 12.82
CA VAL A 331 23.39 3.40 12.99
C VAL A 331 22.62 4.11 14.10
N SER A 332 23.31 4.49 15.18
CA SER A 332 22.72 5.35 16.22
C SER A 332 22.90 6.83 15.85
N ASP A 333 21.87 7.65 16.10
CA ASP A 333 21.94 9.10 15.91
C ASP A 333 22.63 9.84 17.08
N GLY A 334 23.01 9.11 18.13
CA GLY A 334 23.57 9.68 19.36
C GLY A 334 22.60 10.56 20.17
N LYS A 335 21.30 10.59 19.79
CA LYS A 335 20.24 11.39 20.41
C LYS A 335 19.09 10.54 20.95
N GLY A 336 19.31 9.23 21.07
CA GLY A 336 18.34 8.29 21.63
C GLY A 336 17.53 7.51 20.60
N ARG A 337 17.94 7.54 19.32
CA ARG A 337 17.33 6.73 18.25
C ARG A 337 18.39 5.94 17.51
N THR A 338 18.00 4.74 17.10
CA THR A 338 18.84 3.84 16.31
C THR A 338 18.09 3.41 15.06
N ARG A 339 18.76 3.48 13.91
CA ARG A 339 18.33 2.93 12.64
C ARG A 339 18.92 1.55 12.47
N LEU A 340 18.08 0.60 12.12
CA LEU A 340 18.45 -0.78 11.83
C LEU A 340 18.07 -1.09 10.39
N GLU A 341 18.98 -1.69 9.65
CA GLU A 341 18.74 -2.18 8.29
C GLU A 341 18.81 -3.70 8.29
N TYR A 342 17.77 -4.35 7.80
CA TYR A 342 17.62 -5.80 7.76
C TYR A 342 17.35 -6.28 6.34
N ARG A 343 17.86 -7.47 6.02
CA ARG A 343 17.37 -8.29 4.93
C ARG A 343 16.48 -9.39 5.52
N ILE A 344 15.22 -9.43 5.14
CA ILE A 344 14.21 -10.30 5.77
C ILE A 344 13.34 -10.98 4.72
N PRO A 345 12.94 -12.26 4.91
CA PRO A 345 11.93 -12.88 4.06
C PRO A 345 10.62 -12.08 4.11
N ALA A 346 10.00 -11.81 2.95
CA ALA A 346 8.76 -11.03 2.88
C ALA A 346 7.63 -11.64 3.75
N ARG A 347 7.57 -12.97 3.89
CA ARG A 347 6.61 -13.63 4.79
C ARG A 347 6.83 -13.28 6.27
N GLY A 348 8.04 -12.86 6.65
CA GLY A 348 8.36 -12.38 8.00
C GLY A 348 7.77 -11.02 8.31
N LEU A 349 7.42 -10.24 7.30
CA LEU A 349 6.80 -8.92 7.46
C LEU A 349 5.27 -8.98 7.53
N ILE A 350 4.66 -10.08 7.09
CA ILE A 350 3.20 -10.24 7.17
C ILE A 350 2.77 -10.20 8.65
N GLY A 351 1.90 -9.23 8.98
CA GLY A 351 1.42 -8.97 10.35
C GLY A 351 2.45 -8.34 11.30
N PHE A 352 3.65 -7.98 10.83
CA PHE A 352 4.68 -7.38 11.69
C PHE A 352 4.40 -5.93 12.06
N GLN A 353 3.70 -5.18 11.22
CA GLN A 353 3.46 -3.75 11.46
C GLN A 353 2.68 -3.49 12.75
N GLY A 354 1.67 -4.29 13.04
CA GLY A 354 0.89 -4.21 14.28
C GLY A 354 1.75 -4.49 15.52
N ASP A 355 2.56 -5.53 15.48
CA ASP A 355 3.49 -5.89 16.56
C ASP A 355 4.56 -4.80 16.75
N PHE A 356 5.13 -4.31 15.66
CA PHE A 356 6.13 -3.23 15.66
C PHE A 356 5.60 -1.94 16.30
N LEU A 357 4.40 -1.50 15.93
CA LEU A 357 3.78 -0.31 16.53
C LEU A 357 3.49 -0.52 18.01
N THR A 358 3.13 -1.71 18.43
CA THR A 358 2.90 -2.05 19.84
C THR A 358 4.22 -2.04 20.62
N MET A 359 5.27 -2.70 20.13
CA MET A 359 6.59 -2.75 20.76
C MET A 359 7.22 -1.36 20.89
N THR A 360 7.06 -0.52 19.87
CA THR A 360 7.61 0.84 19.82
C THR A 360 6.67 1.90 20.40
N ARG A 361 5.53 1.52 20.98
CA ARG A 361 4.50 2.44 21.50
C ARG A 361 4.07 3.50 20.46
N GLY A 362 4.07 3.12 19.18
CA GLY A 362 3.74 3.99 18.05
C GLY A 362 4.82 5.04 17.71
N THR A 363 6.01 4.99 18.28
CA THR A 363 7.11 5.94 18.00
C THR A 363 8.09 5.43 16.93
N GLY A 364 8.07 4.13 16.63
CA GLY A 364 8.90 3.51 15.60
C GLY A 364 8.47 3.89 14.19
N LEU A 365 9.45 3.93 13.29
CA LEU A 365 9.24 4.13 11.86
C LEU A 365 9.75 2.89 11.13
N MET A 366 8.98 2.42 10.14
CA MET A 366 9.30 1.24 9.36
C MET A 366 9.06 1.49 7.88
N SER A 367 9.99 1.04 7.05
CA SER A 367 9.83 0.99 5.59
C SER A 367 10.53 -0.24 5.05
N HIS A 368 9.97 -0.84 4.01
CA HIS A 368 10.56 -2.00 3.36
C HIS A 368 10.40 -1.93 1.84
N THR A 369 11.32 -2.55 1.12
CA THR A 369 11.32 -2.60 -0.34
C THR A 369 11.79 -3.98 -0.78
N PHE A 370 11.24 -4.48 -1.89
CA PHE A 370 11.68 -5.74 -2.49
C PHE A 370 13.19 -5.68 -2.81
N ASP A 371 13.90 -6.73 -2.47
CA ASP A 371 15.34 -6.91 -2.76
C ASP A 371 15.52 -7.91 -3.92
N ALA A 372 15.37 -9.18 -3.64
CA ALA A 372 15.55 -10.26 -4.60
C ALA A 372 14.88 -11.54 -4.10
N TYR A 373 14.76 -12.53 -4.97
CA TYR A 373 14.47 -13.89 -4.55
C TYR A 373 15.73 -14.56 -3.99
N GLY A 374 15.54 -15.38 -2.95
CA GLY A 374 16.61 -16.16 -2.34
C GLY A 374 16.09 -17.48 -1.80
N PRO A 375 16.98 -18.44 -1.45
CA PRO A 375 16.58 -19.73 -0.91
C PRO A 375 15.65 -19.60 0.29
N MET A 376 14.57 -20.37 0.30
CA MET A 376 13.58 -20.35 1.38
C MET A 376 14.23 -20.70 2.72
N LYS A 377 14.05 -19.85 3.72
CA LYS A 377 14.51 -20.12 5.09
C LYS A 377 13.59 -21.13 5.78
N GLU A 378 14.16 -22.07 6.47
CA GLU A 378 13.41 -23.10 7.20
C GLU A 378 12.66 -22.52 8.40
N GLY A 379 11.48 -23.07 8.68
CA GLY A 379 10.65 -22.77 9.83
C GLY A 379 9.46 -21.88 9.53
N MET A 380 8.52 -21.88 10.47
CA MET A 380 7.31 -21.04 10.42
C MET A 380 7.69 -19.61 10.82
N VAL A 381 7.13 -18.64 10.13
CA VAL A 381 7.44 -17.21 10.32
C VAL A 381 6.16 -16.40 10.22
N GLY A 382 5.97 -15.45 11.15
CA GLY A 382 4.87 -14.47 11.06
C GLY A 382 3.50 -15.02 11.46
N GLU A 383 3.42 -16.02 12.34
CA GLU A 383 2.13 -16.45 12.89
C GLU A 383 1.68 -15.54 14.04
N ARG A 384 0.37 -15.36 14.12
CA ARG A 384 -0.24 -14.63 15.23
C ARG A 384 -0.10 -15.43 16.53
N HIS A 385 0.38 -14.78 17.58
CA HIS A 385 0.56 -15.40 18.88
C HIS A 385 -0.76 -15.63 19.65
N ASN A 386 -1.72 -14.72 19.47
CA ASN A 386 -2.98 -14.74 20.20
C ASN A 386 -4.07 -15.45 19.41
N GLY A 387 -4.86 -16.28 20.09
CA GLY A 387 -6.10 -16.82 19.54
C GLY A 387 -7.19 -15.79 19.37
N VAL A 388 -8.36 -16.21 18.94
CA VAL A 388 -9.54 -15.36 18.73
C VAL A 388 -10.74 -15.81 19.54
N LEU A 389 -11.64 -14.87 19.79
CA LEU A 389 -12.98 -15.14 20.34
C LEU A 389 -13.94 -15.35 19.17
N ILE A 390 -14.57 -16.52 19.13
CA ILE A 390 -15.44 -16.94 18.01
C ILE A 390 -16.88 -16.99 18.50
N SER A 391 -17.81 -16.37 17.77
CA SER A 391 -19.24 -16.47 18.09
C SER A 391 -19.74 -17.89 17.92
N GLN A 392 -20.46 -18.38 18.92
CA GLN A 392 -21.10 -19.69 18.94
C GLN A 392 -22.41 -19.72 18.16
N ASP A 393 -23.15 -18.63 18.16
CA ASP A 393 -24.52 -18.57 17.69
C ASP A 393 -24.77 -17.32 16.82
N ASP A 394 -25.86 -17.36 16.06
CA ASP A 394 -26.40 -16.26 15.29
C ASP A 394 -27.25 -15.33 16.18
N GLY A 395 -27.16 -14.01 16.00
CA GLY A 395 -27.97 -13.05 16.75
C GLY A 395 -27.35 -11.67 16.81
N GLU A 396 -27.78 -10.87 17.78
CA GLU A 396 -27.22 -9.53 18.04
C GLU A 396 -26.37 -9.55 19.31
N ALA A 397 -25.24 -8.84 19.28
CA ALA A 397 -24.35 -8.70 20.43
C ALA A 397 -25.06 -7.99 21.59
N VAL A 398 -25.01 -8.58 22.78
CA VAL A 398 -25.66 -8.04 23.97
C VAL A 398 -24.60 -7.45 24.92
N ALA A 399 -24.83 -6.22 25.39
CA ALA A 399 -23.90 -5.49 26.25
C ALA A 399 -23.45 -6.30 27.48
N TYR A 400 -24.35 -7.02 28.13
CA TYR A 400 -24.05 -7.84 29.30
C TYR A 400 -23.13 -9.03 28.97
N ALA A 401 -23.32 -9.66 27.80
CA ALA A 401 -22.45 -10.75 27.35
C ALA A 401 -21.05 -10.23 27.03
N LEU A 402 -20.95 -9.13 26.28
CA LEU A 402 -19.68 -8.50 25.93
C LEU A 402 -18.91 -8.04 27.18
N TRP A 403 -19.61 -7.51 28.18
CA TRP A 403 -19.01 -7.11 29.46
C TRP A 403 -18.34 -8.28 30.17
N LYS A 404 -18.95 -9.47 30.17
CA LYS A 404 -18.34 -10.68 30.74
C LYS A 404 -17.19 -11.22 29.89
N LEU A 405 -17.22 -11.00 28.58
CA LEU A 405 -16.21 -11.51 27.66
C LEU A 405 -14.98 -10.63 27.59
N GLN A 406 -15.06 -9.33 27.98
CA GLN A 406 -13.91 -8.41 27.94
C GLN A 406 -12.75 -8.86 28.86
N ASP A 407 -13.00 -9.67 29.89
CA ASP A 407 -11.95 -10.30 30.72
C ASP A 407 -11.16 -11.39 29.97
N ARG A 408 -11.70 -11.88 28.86
CA ARG A 408 -11.07 -12.89 28.00
C ARG A 408 -10.25 -12.29 26.86
N GLY A 409 -10.49 -11.01 26.55
CA GLY A 409 -9.79 -10.33 25.47
C GLY A 409 -10.45 -9.05 25.01
N ARG A 410 -9.95 -8.49 23.92
CA ARG A 410 -10.45 -7.24 23.35
C ARG A 410 -11.44 -7.51 22.21
N MET A 411 -12.57 -6.82 22.24
CA MET A 411 -13.65 -7.01 21.28
C MET A 411 -13.44 -6.22 19.98
N PHE A 412 -13.96 -6.76 18.87
CA PHE A 412 -14.13 -6.07 17.58
C PHE A 412 -15.55 -5.57 17.38
N VAL A 413 -16.49 -6.07 18.17
CA VAL A 413 -17.92 -5.82 18.03
C VAL A 413 -18.46 -4.96 19.17
N VAL A 414 -19.54 -4.26 18.91
CA VAL A 414 -20.26 -3.45 19.90
C VAL A 414 -21.67 -4.00 20.13
N PRO A 415 -22.35 -3.63 21.22
CA PRO A 415 -23.76 -4.03 21.44
C PRO A 415 -24.64 -3.62 20.27
N GLY A 416 -25.49 -4.54 19.81
CA GLY A 416 -26.38 -4.36 18.65
C GLY A 416 -25.82 -4.83 17.32
N ASP A 417 -24.54 -5.18 17.23
CA ASP A 417 -23.96 -5.73 16.02
C ASP A 417 -24.55 -7.11 15.71
N ALA A 418 -24.87 -7.34 14.43
CA ALA A 418 -25.31 -8.63 13.94
C ALA A 418 -24.16 -9.62 13.90
N LEU A 419 -24.32 -10.77 14.50
CA LEU A 419 -23.34 -11.83 14.65
C LEU A 419 -23.86 -13.12 14.02
N TYR A 420 -22.93 -14.01 13.68
CA TYR A 420 -23.25 -15.36 13.22
C TYR A 420 -22.22 -16.38 13.73
N GLU A 421 -22.58 -17.66 13.76
CA GLU A 421 -21.67 -18.74 14.16
C GLU A 421 -20.41 -18.76 13.30
N GLY A 422 -19.23 -18.78 13.94
CA GLY A 422 -17.93 -18.76 13.26
C GLY A 422 -17.38 -17.35 12.96
N MET A 423 -18.13 -16.28 13.28
CA MET A 423 -17.62 -14.91 13.20
C MET A 423 -16.60 -14.66 14.31
N VAL A 424 -15.48 -14.04 13.99
CA VAL A 424 -14.46 -13.62 14.95
C VAL A 424 -14.88 -12.28 15.55
N ILE A 425 -15.12 -12.26 16.85
CA ILE A 425 -15.66 -11.10 17.56
C ILE A 425 -14.64 -10.37 18.46
N GLY A 426 -13.42 -10.91 18.56
CA GLY A 426 -12.37 -10.30 19.37
C GLY A 426 -11.08 -11.10 19.39
N ILE A 427 -10.04 -10.50 19.98
CA ILE A 427 -8.74 -11.14 20.24
C ILE A 427 -8.83 -11.85 21.58
N HIS A 428 -8.42 -13.12 21.65
CA HIS A 428 -8.28 -13.84 22.92
C HIS A 428 -6.96 -13.44 23.58
N SER A 429 -6.95 -13.32 24.91
CA SER A 429 -5.74 -13.01 25.68
C SER A 429 -4.74 -14.16 25.76
N ARG A 430 -5.12 -15.37 25.31
CA ARG A 430 -4.29 -16.57 25.23
C ARG A 430 -4.03 -16.95 23.78
N ASP A 431 -3.17 -17.92 23.58
CA ASP A 431 -2.74 -18.45 22.28
C ASP A 431 -3.78 -19.32 21.55
N ASN A 432 -4.82 -19.80 22.26
CA ASN A 432 -5.84 -20.66 21.70
C ASN A 432 -7.13 -19.91 21.35
N ASP A 433 -7.81 -20.36 20.32
CA ASP A 433 -9.15 -19.91 19.97
C ASP A 433 -10.19 -20.31 21.03
N LEU A 434 -11.13 -19.43 21.29
CA LEU A 434 -12.18 -19.66 22.28
C LEU A 434 -13.57 -19.38 21.68
N ILE A 435 -14.42 -20.40 21.69
CA ILE A 435 -15.82 -20.26 21.28
C ILE A 435 -16.59 -19.67 22.44
N VAL A 436 -17.35 -18.60 22.20
CA VAL A 436 -18.05 -17.82 23.22
C VAL A 436 -19.47 -17.48 22.76
N ASN A 437 -20.34 -17.21 23.73
CA ASN A 437 -21.72 -16.80 23.45
C ASN A 437 -21.89 -15.28 23.72
N PRO A 438 -21.86 -14.42 22.69
CA PRO A 438 -21.97 -12.97 22.84
C PRO A 438 -23.42 -12.44 22.86
N ILE A 439 -24.42 -13.33 22.68
CA ILE A 439 -25.83 -12.97 22.60
C ILE A 439 -26.63 -13.29 23.87
N LYS A 440 -26.01 -13.93 24.86
CA LYS A 440 -26.69 -14.35 26.09
C LYS A 440 -26.99 -13.17 27.02
N GLY A 441 -28.25 -12.80 27.09
CA GLY A 441 -28.73 -11.76 28.02
C GLY A 441 -28.61 -12.12 29.50
N LYS A 442 -28.78 -11.14 30.38
CA LYS A 442 -28.88 -11.35 31.81
C LYS A 442 -30.16 -12.15 32.13
N GLN A 443 -30.02 -13.32 32.77
CA GLN A 443 -31.18 -14.01 33.31
C GLN A 443 -31.70 -13.27 34.54
N LEU A 444 -32.92 -12.80 34.48
CA LEU A 444 -33.60 -12.16 35.63
C LEU A 444 -33.85 -13.21 36.70
N THR A 445 -33.02 -13.24 37.73
CA THR A 445 -33.14 -14.24 38.81
C THR A 445 -33.83 -13.71 40.08
N ASN A 446 -34.09 -12.37 40.23
CA ASN A 446 -34.78 -11.86 41.42
C ASN A 446 -35.43 -10.50 41.15
N VAL A 447 -36.73 -10.39 41.35
CA VAL A 447 -37.55 -9.19 41.28
C VAL A 447 -37.16 -8.12 42.32
N ARG A 448 -36.50 -8.52 43.43
CA ARG A 448 -36.09 -7.60 44.51
C ARG A 448 -34.81 -6.82 44.25
N ALA A 449 -34.02 -7.17 43.24
CA ALA A 449 -32.73 -6.52 42.92
C ALA A 449 -32.80 -5.58 41.70
N SER A 450 -33.98 -5.24 41.18
CA SER A 450 -34.15 -4.42 39.99
C SER A 450 -33.71 -2.94 40.13
N GLY A 451 -33.37 -2.50 41.35
CA GLY A 451 -32.94 -1.14 41.63
C GLY A 451 -31.42 -0.90 41.71
N THR A 452 -30.61 -1.96 41.61
CA THR A 452 -29.13 -1.90 41.70
C THR A 452 -28.46 -2.53 40.50
N ASP A 453 -28.90 -2.18 39.29
CA ASP A 453 -28.14 -2.58 38.10
C ASP A 453 -26.88 -1.74 38.02
N GLU A 454 -25.72 -2.35 38.30
CA GLU A 454 -24.42 -1.74 38.04
C GLU A 454 -24.35 -1.35 36.55
N ALA A 455 -23.96 -0.11 36.29
CA ALA A 455 -23.77 0.36 34.93
C ALA A 455 -22.71 -0.48 34.22
N VAL A 456 -23.11 -1.19 33.16
CA VAL A 456 -22.21 -2.01 32.35
C VAL A 456 -21.20 -1.08 31.67
N ARG A 457 -19.93 -1.14 32.10
CA ARG A 457 -18.85 -0.40 31.46
C ARG A 457 -18.11 -1.32 30.50
N LEU A 458 -18.17 -0.99 29.21
CA LEU A 458 -17.44 -1.70 28.17
C LEU A 458 -16.15 -0.97 27.81
N VAL A 459 -15.08 -1.74 27.63
CA VAL A 459 -13.86 -1.24 27.00
C VAL A 459 -14.18 -0.99 25.52
N PRO A 460 -13.79 0.17 24.94
CA PRO A 460 -14.03 0.46 23.55
C PRO A 460 -13.52 -0.66 22.63
N ALA A 461 -14.37 -1.10 21.71
CA ALA A 461 -13.99 -2.11 20.72
C ALA A 461 -12.90 -1.57 19.78
N ILE A 462 -12.06 -2.50 19.29
CA ILE A 462 -11.08 -2.18 18.25
C ILE A 462 -11.86 -1.92 16.95
N GLN A 463 -11.68 -0.74 16.38
CA GLN A 463 -12.25 -0.46 15.06
C GLN A 463 -11.46 -1.20 13.99
N MET A 464 -12.17 -2.03 13.22
CA MET A 464 -11.60 -2.86 12.18
C MET A 464 -11.40 -2.01 10.91
N SER A 465 -10.12 -1.72 10.55
CA SER A 465 -9.78 -1.25 9.22
C SER A 465 -9.47 -2.44 8.31
N LEU A 466 -9.47 -2.23 6.99
CA LEU A 466 -9.16 -3.29 6.04
C LEU A 466 -7.71 -3.77 6.19
N GLU A 467 -6.78 -2.84 6.33
CA GLU A 467 -5.36 -3.10 6.53
C GLU A 467 -5.15 -3.96 7.80
N TYR A 468 -5.72 -3.52 8.92
CA TYR A 468 -5.63 -4.25 10.17
C TYR A 468 -6.24 -5.66 10.07
N ALA A 469 -7.38 -5.81 9.39
CA ALA A 469 -8.04 -7.10 9.23
C ALA A 469 -7.20 -8.08 8.42
N VAL A 470 -6.61 -7.62 7.29
CA VAL A 470 -5.78 -8.44 6.40
C VAL A 470 -4.49 -8.88 7.07
N GLU A 471 -3.84 -7.99 7.84
CA GLU A 471 -2.65 -8.33 8.62
C GLU A 471 -2.96 -9.28 9.79
N PHE A 472 -4.13 -9.13 10.42
CA PHE A 472 -4.49 -9.84 11.64
C PHE A 472 -4.86 -11.31 11.41
N ILE A 473 -5.52 -11.65 10.29
CA ILE A 473 -6.09 -12.99 10.07
C ILE A 473 -5.05 -14.11 10.01
N ALA A 474 -5.44 -15.28 10.53
CA ALA A 474 -4.71 -16.52 10.38
C ALA A 474 -5.10 -17.25 9.07
N GLU A 475 -4.42 -18.36 8.73
CA GLU A 475 -4.67 -19.09 7.49
C GLU A 475 -6.07 -19.73 7.40
N ASP A 476 -6.66 -20.04 8.55
CA ASP A 476 -8.00 -20.62 8.67
C ASP A 476 -9.10 -19.55 8.78
N GLU A 477 -8.76 -18.28 8.58
CA GLU A 477 -9.64 -17.13 8.69
C GLU A 477 -9.79 -16.41 7.35
N LEU A 478 -10.87 -15.65 7.20
CA LEU A 478 -11.17 -14.82 6.06
C LEU A 478 -11.63 -13.43 6.52
N VAL A 479 -11.28 -12.41 5.75
CA VAL A 479 -11.87 -11.07 5.90
C VAL A 479 -13.08 -10.97 4.98
N GLU A 480 -14.23 -10.69 5.55
CA GLU A 480 -15.46 -10.33 4.84
C GLU A 480 -15.45 -8.82 4.60
N VAL A 481 -15.43 -8.42 3.33
CA VAL A 481 -15.36 -7.03 2.90
C VAL A 481 -16.66 -6.66 2.21
N THR A 482 -17.35 -5.67 2.76
CA THR A 482 -18.57 -5.12 2.19
C THR A 482 -18.48 -3.60 2.08
N PRO A 483 -19.34 -2.92 1.34
CA PRO A 483 -19.34 -1.45 1.27
C PRO A 483 -19.43 -0.74 2.62
N LYS A 484 -20.07 -1.37 3.62
CA LYS A 484 -20.33 -0.76 4.93
C LYS A 484 -19.51 -1.36 6.06
N SER A 485 -19.11 -2.63 5.96
CA SER A 485 -18.56 -3.40 7.07
C SER A 485 -17.33 -4.18 6.66
N ILE A 486 -16.40 -4.34 7.61
CA ILE A 486 -15.26 -5.26 7.52
C ILE A 486 -15.38 -6.18 8.73
N ARG A 487 -15.46 -7.49 8.48
CA ARG A 487 -15.61 -8.51 9.53
C ARG A 487 -14.60 -9.62 9.30
N ILE A 488 -14.22 -10.29 10.37
CA ILE A 488 -13.35 -11.48 10.30
C ILE A 488 -14.20 -12.70 10.64
N ARG A 489 -13.99 -13.79 9.93
CA ARG A 489 -14.65 -15.05 10.19
C ARG A 489 -13.71 -16.23 10.01
N LYS A 490 -14.05 -17.36 10.63
CA LYS A 490 -13.40 -18.62 10.30
C LYS A 490 -13.79 -19.06 8.88
N ARG A 491 -12.90 -19.77 8.21
CA ARG A 491 -13.17 -20.37 6.88
C ARG A 491 -14.35 -21.35 6.98
N TYR A 492 -14.30 -22.22 7.98
CA TYR A 492 -15.37 -23.13 8.32
C TYR A 492 -16.19 -22.55 9.47
N LEU A 493 -17.44 -22.24 9.22
CA LEU A 493 -18.29 -21.57 10.21
C LEU A 493 -18.70 -22.50 11.36
N LYS A 494 -19.00 -23.78 11.05
CA LYS A 494 -19.43 -24.75 12.04
C LYS A 494 -18.26 -25.32 12.85
N GLU A 495 -18.45 -25.46 14.16
CA GLU A 495 -17.41 -25.99 15.06
C GLU A 495 -16.92 -27.40 14.65
N HIS A 496 -17.85 -28.29 14.26
CA HIS A 496 -17.51 -29.64 13.85
C HIS A 496 -16.68 -29.69 12.55
N GLU A 497 -16.91 -28.77 11.62
CA GLU A 497 -16.15 -28.64 10.38
C GLU A 497 -14.71 -28.18 10.68
N ARG A 498 -14.54 -27.20 11.58
CA ARG A 498 -13.23 -26.73 12.04
C ARG A 498 -12.43 -27.88 12.69
N LYS A 499 -13.07 -28.66 13.58
CA LYS A 499 -12.46 -29.82 14.22
C LYS A 499 -12.05 -30.90 13.21
N LYS A 500 -12.85 -31.10 12.16
CA LYS A 500 -12.52 -32.06 11.11
C LYS A 500 -11.31 -31.58 10.29
N ALA A 501 -11.33 -30.33 9.82
CA ALA A 501 -10.24 -29.76 9.06
C ALA A 501 -8.91 -29.76 9.84
N SER A 502 -8.93 -29.40 11.13
CA SER A 502 -7.72 -29.47 11.97
C SER A 502 -7.12 -30.87 12.09
N ARG A 503 -7.93 -31.92 12.07
CA ARG A 503 -7.43 -33.32 12.10
C ARG A 503 -6.81 -33.74 10.77
N GLU A 504 -7.37 -33.28 9.65
CA GLU A 504 -6.86 -33.56 8.31
C GLU A 504 -5.52 -32.87 8.03
N THR A 505 -5.26 -31.72 8.67
CA THR A 505 -3.99 -30.98 8.53
C THR A 505 -2.85 -31.62 9.34
N VAL A 506 -3.16 -32.37 10.38
CA VAL A 506 -2.17 -33.04 11.30
C VAL A 506 -1.83 -34.48 10.83
N ALA A 507 -2.63 -35.07 9.95
CA ALA A 507 -2.41 -36.39 9.34
C ALA A 507 -1.64 -36.27 8.02
#